data_c60f7940ccfc7cc03a1a52b252353b8d
#
_entry.id   c60f7940ccfc7cc03a1a52b252353b8d
#
_cell.length_a   1.000
_cell.length_b   1.000
_cell.length_c   1.000
_cell.angle_alpha   90.00
_cell.angle_beta   90.00
_cell.angle_gamma   90.00
#
_symmetry.space_group_name_H-M   'P 1'
#
loop_
_entity.id
_entity.type
_entity.pdbx_description
1 polymer ?
#
loop_
_entity_poly.entity_id
_entity_poly.type
_entity_poly.pdbx_seq_one_letter_code
_entity_poly.pdbx_strand_id
1 'polypeptide(L)'
;MSEHRITGTGRLLDEEGRLREPGWATRPPFAYDHADIQAPPWRIKDWDYYLINDERYAVALTFSDLGYLGLVSASVLDFSVRAFKTTSETVPLPLGSMGLPASSDAGDICWENARCRVEWRHVGDARRLPFAMR
;
A
#
# COMPACT_ATOMS: atom_id res chain seq x y z
N MET A 1 -24.69 8.23 16.60
CA MET A 1 -23.55 7.50 17.25
C MET A 1 -22.30 8.33 17.02
N SER A 2 -21.63 8.77 18.09
CA SER A 2 -20.32 9.45 17.92
C SER A 2 -19.28 8.39 17.56
N GLU A 3 -18.57 8.59 16.45
CA GLU A 3 -17.47 7.73 16.06
C GLU A 3 -16.35 7.82 17.10
N HIS A 4 -15.79 6.67 17.48
CA HIS A 4 -14.71 6.62 18.46
C HIS A 4 -13.42 7.17 17.86
N ARG A 5 -12.84 8.20 18.48
CA ARG A 5 -11.53 8.75 18.11
C ARG A 5 -10.44 8.06 18.91
N ILE A 6 -9.51 7.42 18.20
CA ILE A 6 -8.33 6.79 18.78
C ILE A 6 -7.31 7.88 19.17
N THR A 7 -6.87 7.87 20.42
CA THR A 7 -5.87 8.81 20.96
C THR A 7 -4.64 8.10 21.53
N GLY A 8 -4.75 6.79 21.77
CA GLY A 8 -3.67 5.95 22.27
C GLY A 8 -2.72 5.50 21.16
N THR A 9 -1.62 4.87 21.57
CA THR A 9 -0.66 4.18 20.70
C THR A 9 -0.48 2.74 21.19
N GLY A 10 0.01 1.85 20.34
CA GLY A 10 0.23 0.46 20.72
C GLY A 10 0.29 -0.47 19.50
N ARG A 11 0.06 -1.75 19.71
CA ARG A 11 -0.10 -2.73 18.61
C ARG A 11 -1.51 -2.65 18.02
N LEU A 12 -1.63 -2.83 16.71
CA LEU A 12 -2.90 -2.82 16.00
C LEU A 12 -3.78 -4.01 16.39
N LEU A 13 -3.17 -5.19 16.51
CA LEU A 13 -3.88 -6.44 16.80
C LEU A 13 -3.58 -6.94 18.22
N ASP A 14 -4.51 -7.68 18.80
CA ASP A 14 -4.35 -8.44 20.04
C ASP A 14 -3.66 -9.80 19.80
N GLU A 15 -3.48 -10.59 20.87
CA GLU A 15 -2.84 -11.90 20.80
C GLU A 15 -3.63 -12.94 19.99
N GLU A 16 -4.91 -12.70 19.77
CA GLU A 16 -5.79 -13.51 18.94
C GLU A 16 -5.91 -12.98 17.50
N GLY A 17 -5.12 -11.97 17.12
CA GLY A 17 -5.12 -11.37 15.78
C GLY A 17 -6.35 -10.50 15.47
N ARG A 18 -7.08 -10.02 16.51
CA ARG A 18 -8.23 -9.15 16.35
C ARG A 18 -7.84 -7.68 16.52
N LEU A 19 -8.56 -6.78 15.86
CA LEU A 19 -8.36 -5.34 16.02
C LEU A 19 -8.61 -4.92 17.48
N ARG A 20 -7.61 -4.35 18.14
CA ARG A 20 -7.68 -3.97 19.57
C ARG A 20 -8.65 -2.85 19.84
N GLU A 21 -8.62 -1.83 18.98
CA GLU A 21 -9.41 -0.61 19.18
C GLU A 21 -9.97 -0.13 17.84
N PRO A 22 -11.26 -0.40 17.52
CA PRO A 22 -11.91 0.14 16.33
C PRO A 22 -12.17 1.63 16.49
N GLY A 23 -11.87 2.43 15.44
CA GLY A 23 -12.09 3.86 15.48
C GLY A 23 -11.43 4.57 14.31
N TRP A 24 -11.29 5.90 14.45
CA TRP A 24 -10.61 6.73 13.48
C TRP A 24 -9.49 7.56 14.12
N ALA A 25 -8.47 7.89 13.35
CA ALA A 25 -7.36 8.74 13.75
C ALA A 25 -6.91 9.62 12.58
N THR A 26 -6.23 10.73 12.88
CA THR A 26 -5.69 11.65 11.85
C THR A 26 -4.34 11.19 11.28
N ARG A 27 -3.74 10.19 11.90
CA ARG A 27 -2.51 9.51 11.46
C ARG A 27 -2.52 8.09 12.05
N PRO A 28 -1.79 7.13 11.47
CA PRO A 28 -1.71 5.78 12.02
C PRO A 28 -1.21 5.78 13.47
N PRO A 29 -2.04 5.41 14.46
CA PRO A 29 -1.65 5.45 15.87
C PRO A 29 -1.01 4.16 16.35
N PHE A 30 -1.22 3.05 15.60
CA PHE A 30 -0.84 1.71 16.01
C PHE A 30 0.30 1.16 15.14
N ALA A 31 1.19 0.40 15.79
CA ALA A 31 2.17 -0.41 15.10
C ALA A 31 1.48 -1.63 14.48
N TYR A 32 1.68 -1.81 13.18
CA TYR A 32 1.28 -2.98 12.42
C TYR A 32 2.46 -3.95 12.32
N ASP A 33 2.18 -5.23 12.52
CA ASP A 33 3.10 -6.31 12.22
C ASP A 33 2.33 -7.40 11.46
N HIS A 34 2.80 -7.74 10.27
CA HIS A 34 2.20 -8.78 9.45
C HIS A 34 2.16 -10.15 10.16
N ALA A 35 3.13 -10.42 11.03
CA ALA A 35 3.19 -11.65 11.81
C ALA A 35 2.05 -11.80 12.83
N ASP A 36 1.40 -10.71 13.21
CA ASP A 36 0.25 -10.74 14.12
C ASP A 36 -1.04 -11.25 13.46
N ILE A 37 -1.07 -11.30 12.13
CA ILE A 37 -2.28 -11.69 11.38
C ILE A 37 -2.46 -13.21 11.44
N GLN A 38 -3.48 -13.67 12.13
CA GLN A 38 -3.83 -15.09 12.23
C GLN A 38 -4.77 -15.52 11.08
N ALA A 39 -4.28 -15.41 9.85
CA ALA A 39 -5.01 -15.83 8.66
C ALA A 39 -4.09 -16.58 7.69
N PRO A 40 -4.62 -17.49 6.86
CA PRO A 40 -3.79 -18.13 5.84
C PRO A 40 -3.31 -17.09 4.80
N PRO A 41 -2.06 -17.19 4.29
CA PRO A 41 -1.43 -16.18 3.44
C PRO A 41 -2.25 -15.74 2.22
N TRP A 42 -3.03 -16.65 1.63
CA TRP A 42 -3.89 -16.34 0.50
C TRP A 42 -5.08 -15.44 0.85
N ARG A 43 -5.38 -15.24 2.13
CA ARG A 43 -6.44 -14.32 2.61
C ARG A 43 -5.91 -12.96 3.04
N ILE A 44 -4.62 -12.84 3.31
CA ILE A 44 -4.01 -11.57 3.71
C ILE A 44 -3.87 -10.70 2.47
N LYS A 45 -4.12 -9.41 2.64
CA LYS A 45 -4.09 -8.42 1.56
C LYS A 45 -3.37 -7.19 2.06
N ASP A 46 -2.21 -6.94 1.49
CA ASP A 46 -1.39 -5.77 1.76
C ASP A 46 -1.26 -4.93 0.50
N TRP A 47 -1.29 -3.61 0.63
CA TRP A 47 -1.03 -2.71 -0.49
C TRP A 47 -0.54 -1.35 -0.03
N ASP A 48 0.34 -0.78 -0.85
CA ASP A 48 0.68 0.64 -0.83
C ASP A 48 0.03 1.34 -2.02
N TYR A 49 -0.58 2.47 -1.76
CA TYR A 49 -1.23 3.31 -2.76
C TYR A 49 -0.79 4.76 -2.62
N TYR A 50 -0.36 5.36 -3.70
CA TYR A 50 -0.01 6.76 -3.77
C TYR A 50 -0.83 7.45 -4.85
N LEU A 51 -1.47 8.55 -4.48
CA LEU A 51 -2.14 9.47 -5.40
C LEU A 51 -1.46 10.83 -5.31
N ILE A 52 -0.86 11.26 -6.40
CA ILE A 52 -0.25 12.58 -6.55
C ILE A 52 -1.06 13.33 -7.60
N ASN A 53 -1.56 14.51 -7.27
CA ASN A 53 -2.38 15.29 -8.19
C ASN A 53 -2.12 16.79 -8.09
N ASP A 54 -2.36 17.47 -9.17
CA ASP A 54 -2.56 18.91 -9.27
C ASP A 54 -3.98 19.23 -9.76
N GLU A 55 -4.21 20.44 -10.27
CA GLU A 55 -5.53 20.87 -10.78
C GLU A 55 -5.91 20.18 -12.09
N ARG A 56 -4.95 19.67 -12.85
CA ARG A 56 -5.15 19.07 -14.18
C ARG A 56 -4.89 17.58 -14.23
N TYR A 57 -3.85 17.11 -13.58
CA TYR A 57 -3.41 15.73 -13.68
C TYR A 57 -3.41 15.01 -12.33
N ALA A 58 -3.60 13.71 -12.37
CA ALA A 58 -3.24 12.84 -11.28
C ALA A 58 -2.45 11.63 -11.76
N VAL A 59 -1.54 11.15 -10.90
CA VAL A 59 -0.86 9.88 -11.05
C VAL A 59 -1.19 9.03 -9.84
N ALA A 60 -1.76 7.85 -10.08
CA ALA A 60 -2.02 6.86 -9.04
C ALA A 60 -1.09 5.65 -9.24
N LEU A 61 -0.38 5.28 -8.19
CA LEU A 61 0.52 4.14 -8.17
C LEU A 61 0.03 3.12 -7.14
N THR A 62 -0.05 1.86 -7.52
CA THR A 62 -0.43 0.76 -6.63
C THR A 62 0.64 -0.32 -6.65
N PHE A 63 1.01 -0.79 -5.48
CA PHE A 63 1.82 -1.99 -5.31
C PHE A 63 1.16 -2.87 -4.25
N SER A 64 0.73 -4.08 -4.61
CA SER A 64 -0.09 -4.90 -3.72
C SER A 64 0.21 -6.38 -3.81
N ASP A 65 0.16 -7.02 -2.64
CA ASP A 65 0.11 -8.45 -2.45
C ASP A 65 -1.27 -8.82 -1.88
N LEU A 66 -2.11 -9.39 -2.70
CA LEU A 66 -3.46 -9.81 -2.29
C LEU A 66 -3.51 -11.29 -1.88
N GLY A 67 -2.34 -11.89 -1.67
CA GLY A 67 -2.18 -13.30 -1.37
C GLY A 67 -2.30 -14.18 -2.61
N TYR A 68 -3.44 -14.26 -3.23
CA TYR A 68 -3.67 -15.03 -4.47
C TYR A 68 -3.22 -14.31 -5.74
N LEU A 69 -3.05 -13.00 -5.71
CA LEU A 69 -2.65 -12.15 -6.82
C LEU A 69 -1.82 -10.96 -6.31
N GLY A 70 -0.68 -10.72 -6.91
CA GLY A 70 0.03 -9.44 -6.81
C GLY A 70 -0.41 -8.51 -7.95
N LEU A 71 -0.53 -7.23 -7.66
CA LEU A 71 -0.85 -6.20 -8.65
C LEU A 71 0.08 -5.01 -8.50
N VAL A 72 0.74 -4.66 -9.59
CA VAL A 72 1.54 -3.43 -9.72
C VAL A 72 0.90 -2.60 -10.82
N SER A 73 0.49 -1.37 -10.53
CA SER A 73 -0.16 -0.53 -11.53
C SER A 73 0.21 0.94 -11.42
N ALA A 74 0.16 1.61 -12.57
CA ALA A 74 0.22 3.06 -12.68
C ALA A 74 -0.94 3.57 -13.53
N SER A 75 -1.63 4.59 -13.02
CA SER A 75 -2.69 5.29 -13.73
C SER A 75 -2.32 6.75 -13.88
N VAL A 76 -2.53 7.30 -15.06
CA VAL A 76 -2.45 8.74 -15.32
C VAL A 76 -3.85 9.22 -15.69
N LEU A 77 -4.30 10.27 -15.00
CA LEU A 77 -5.60 10.88 -15.20
C LEU A 77 -5.39 12.30 -15.72
N ASP A 78 -6.17 12.72 -16.73
CA ASP A 78 -6.27 14.11 -17.20
C ASP A 78 -7.68 14.61 -16.91
N PHE A 79 -7.82 15.51 -15.95
CA PHE A 79 -9.11 16.04 -15.53
C PHE A 79 -9.71 17.00 -16.54
N SER A 80 -8.87 17.63 -17.37
CA SER A 80 -9.34 18.60 -18.37
C SER A 80 -10.15 17.95 -19.49
N VAL A 81 -9.79 16.73 -19.86
CA VAL A 81 -10.49 15.94 -20.91
C VAL A 81 -11.23 14.73 -20.35
N ARG A 82 -11.23 14.56 -19.00
CA ARG A 82 -11.88 13.45 -18.29
C ARG A 82 -11.43 12.09 -18.81
N ALA A 83 -10.14 11.94 -19.08
CA ALA A 83 -9.54 10.72 -19.58
C ALA A 83 -8.56 10.13 -18.58
N PHE A 84 -8.37 8.83 -18.64
CA PHE A 84 -7.32 8.15 -17.89
C PHE A 84 -6.74 6.98 -18.67
N LYS A 85 -5.50 6.63 -18.33
CA LYS A 85 -4.83 5.43 -18.83
C LYS A 85 -4.21 4.70 -17.65
N THR A 86 -4.50 3.41 -17.53
CA THR A 86 -3.89 2.50 -16.56
C THR A 86 -3.04 1.47 -17.27
N THR A 87 -1.84 1.23 -16.73
CA THR A 87 -0.99 0.10 -17.10
C THR A 87 -0.77 -0.75 -15.86
N SER A 88 -0.87 -2.06 -15.98
CA SER A 88 -0.75 -2.97 -14.84
C SER A 88 0.04 -4.22 -15.18
N GLU A 89 0.70 -4.78 -14.16
CA GLU A 89 1.37 -6.07 -14.16
C GLU A 89 0.80 -6.92 -13.02
N THR A 90 0.61 -8.20 -13.28
CA THR A 90 0.07 -9.14 -12.30
C THR A 90 1.06 -10.23 -11.97
N VAL A 91 1.11 -10.63 -10.70
CA VAL A 91 1.98 -11.70 -10.18
C VAL A 91 1.07 -12.78 -9.59
N PRO A 92 1.06 -13.99 -10.15
CA PRO A 92 0.23 -15.05 -9.59
C PRO A 92 0.77 -15.56 -8.26
N LEU A 93 -0.12 -15.75 -7.28
CA LEU A 93 0.15 -16.40 -5.99
C LEU A 93 1.38 -15.87 -5.24
N PRO A 94 1.53 -14.55 -5.01
CA PRO A 94 2.69 -14.02 -4.30
C PRO A 94 2.73 -14.45 -2.82
N LEU A 95 1.58 -14.65 -2.17
CA LEU A 95 1.46 -15.17 -0.80
C LEU A 95 2.31 -14.42 0.25
N GLY A 96 2.44 -13.10 0.12
CA GLY A 96 3.25 -12.25 1.00
C GLY A 96 4.68 -12.01 0.52
N SER A 97 5.08 -12.54 -0.65
CA SER A 97 6.47 -12.43 -1.15
C SER A 97 6.79 -11.11 -1.87
N MET A 98 5.83 -10.22 -2.04
CA MET A 98 6.05 -8.94 -2.74
C MET A 98 6.89 -7.94 -1.93
N GLY A 99 7.07 -8.18 -0.62
CA GLY A 99 7.99 -7.38 0.21
C GLY A 99 7.46 -5.99 0.59
N LEU A 100 6.16 -5.86 0.85
CA LEU A 100 5.59 -4.62 1.37
C LEU A 100 6.11 -4.33 2.80
N PRO A 101 6.46 -3.07 3.10
CA PRO A 101 6.87 -2.69 4.45
C PRO A 101 5.68 -2.65 5.41
N ALA A 102 5.96 -2.75 6.71
CA ALA A 102 4.94 -2.67 7.75
C ALA A 102 4.38 -1.25 7.97
N SER A 103 5.01 -0.22 7.41
CA SER A 103 4.61 1.18 7.59
C SER A 103 4.93 2.00 6.34
N SER A 104 4.08 3.01 6.05
CA SER A 104 4.38 4.03 5.05
C SER A 104 5.49 5.00 5.48
N ASP A 105 5.80 5.07 6.77
CA ASP A 105 6.79 5.99 7.33
C ASP A 105 8.22 5.40 7.28
N ALA A 106 8.36 4.09 7.05
CA ALA A 106 9.65 3.41 7.01
C ALA A 106 9.59 2.16 6.11
N GLY A 107 10.72 1.84 5.51
CA GLY A 107 10.86 0.71 4.60
C GLY A 107 10.70 1.10 3.13
N ASP A 108 11.52 0.47 2.31
CA ASP A 108 11.55 0.67 0.86
C ASP A 108 10.85 -0.50 0.16
N ILE A 109 10.27 -0.24 -1.01
CA ILE A 109 9.81 -1.27 -1.93
C ILE A 109 10.78 -1.30 -3.10
N CYS A 110 11.43 -2.45 -3.29
CA CYS A 110 12.31 -2.71 -4.44
C CYS A 110 11.86 -4.02 -5.07
N TRP A 111 11.19 -3.91 -6.21
CA TRP A 111 10.65 -5.08 -6.90
C TRP A 111 10.80 -4.95 -8.42
N GLU A 112 11.17 -6.03 -9.07
CA GLU A 112 11.37 -6.06 -10.52
C GLU A 112 11.00 -7.42 -11.10
N ASN A 113 10.42 -7.38 -12.31
CA ASN A 113 10.32 -8.53 -13.21
C ASN A 113 10.69 -8.09 -14.64
N ALA A 114 10.49 -8.96 -15.63
CA ALA A 114 10.84 -8.67 -17.03
C ALA A 114 10.11 -7.45 -17.61
N ARG A 115 8.95 -7.04 -17.04
CA ARG A 115 8.05 -6.02 -17.59
C ARG A 115 7.92 -4.79 -16.73
N CYS A 116 8.20 -4.89 -15.42
CA CYS A 116 7.96 -3.81 -14.49
C CYS A 116 9.10 -3.70 -13.46
N ARG A 117 9.46 -2.47 -13.11
CA ARG A 117 10.37 -2.14 -12.02
C ARG A 117 9.78 -1.07 -11.14
N VAL A 118 9.82 -1.32 -9.83
CA VAL A 118 9.36 -0.42 -8.77
C VAL A 118 10.51 -0.22 -7.78
N GLU A 119 10.83 1.04 -7.50
CA GLU A 119 11.83 1.43 -6.50
C GLU A 119 11.28 2.58 -5.66
N TRP A 120 10.43 2.28 -4.69
CA TRP A 120 9.89 3.31 -3.81
C TRP A 120 10.73 3.43 -2.56
N ARG A 121 11.38 4.57 -2.38
CA ARG A 121 12.39 4.80 -1.35
C ARG A 121 12.11 6.03 -0.51
N HIS A 122 12.43 5.95 0.77
CA HIS A 122 12.51 7.13 1.64
C HIS A 122 13.81 7.89 1.37
N VAL A 123 13.71 9.21 1.24
CA VAL A 123 14.87 10.10 1.06
C VAL A 123 14.65 11.35 1.90
N GLY A 124 15.20 11.39 3.11
CA GLY A 124 14.87 12.42 4.10
C GLY A 124 13.39 12.40 4.45
N ASP A 125 12.74 13.54 4.36
CA ASP A 125 11.29 13.69 4.61
C ASP A 125 10.42 13.43 3.38
N ALA A 126 11.01 12.97 2.29
CA ALA A 126 10.31 12.70 1.04
C ALA A 126 10.29 11.21 0.68
N ARG A 127 9.26 10.81 -0.06
CA ARG A 127 9.22 9.51 -0.70
C ARG A 127 9.44 9.65 -2.20
N ARG A 128 10.45 8.98 -2.73
CA ARG A 128 10.68 8.87 -4.18
C ARG A 128 10.03 7.59 -4.67
N LEU A 129 9.31 7.70 -5.78
CA LEU A 129 8.49 6.63 -6.35
C LEU A 129 8.87 6.30 -7.80
N PRO A 130 10.13 5.95 -8.13
CA PRO A 130 10.49 5.47 -9.46
C PRO A 130 9.64 4.27 -9.86
N PHE A 131 9.06 4.36 -11.04
CA PHE A 131 8.20 3.35 -11.62
C PHE A 131 8.49 3.23 -13.11
N ALA A 132 8.76 2.04 -13.59
CA ALA A 132 8.96 1.76 -15.00
C ALA A 132 8.16 0.51 -15.41
N MET A 133 7.43 0.63 -16.53
CA MET A 133 6.72 -0.49 -17.14
C MET A 133 7.03 -0.50 -18.64
N ARG A 134 7.31 -1.69 -19.20
CA ARG A 134 7.70 -1.91 -20.60
C ARG A 134 6.55 -2.55 -21.37
#